data_728d4714e8d439ee6a358931f112c1ab
#
_entry.id   728d4714e8d439ee6a358931f112c1ab
#
_cell.length_a   1.000
_cell.length_b   1.000
_cell.length_c   1.000
_cell.angle_alpha   90.00
_cell.angle_beta   90.00
_cell.angle_gamma   90.00
#
_symmetry.space_group_name_H-M   'P 1'
#
loop_
_entity.id
_entity.type
_entity.pdbx_description
1 polymer ?
#
loop_
_entity_poly.entity_id
_entity_poly.type
_entity_poly.pdbx_seq_one_letter_code
_entity_poly.pdbx_strand_id
1 'polypeptide(L)'
;MIWALRRLVIAPALVLITTLLLLTLPVWLIVTLALSPLLPGHWRALRLLWVAMLYLVAESLLLLVLLGLWLASGFGWRLRSPYFSGIHYDLAQWVLVLFFREAKRVLALRIRTDGPAPVAHPDRPILVCCRHAGPGDSFTLMYALLHWYGREPRVVLKDTLAWDPAIDVLLNRIPSAFISTNPGPGKDFESKIARLASDLDANDAFVIFPEGGNFTAARRERAIARLRKLGLARMADRAEQMTNVLAPRPGGFLAALDAAPEADVVLVAHTGLDHMLTVTDVWRELPMDKELIMRWWEVPRSEIPAGRDERIEWLFDWWEKIDAWIDDNKPTDLHRS
;
A
#
# COMPACT_ATOMS: atom_id res chain seq x y z
N MET A 1 17.24 5.13 20.12
CA MET A 1 18.51 4.87 19.38
C MET A 1 18.26 4.61 17.90
N ILE A 2 17.43 3.65 17.49
CA ILE A 2 17.13 3.32 16.08
C ILE A 2 16.54 4.53 15.31
N TRP A 3 15.63 5.29 15.90
CA TRP A 3 15.05 6.50 15.29
C TRP A 3 16.13 7.54 14.91
N ALA A 4 17.08 7.82 15.84
CA ALA A 4 18.17 8.75 15.55
C ALA A 4 19.08 8.24 14.42
N LEU A 5 19.37 6.95 14.38
CA LEU A 5 20.14 6.32 13.29
C LEU A 5 19.45 6.56 11.93
N ARG A 6 18.14 6.31 11.83
CA ARG A 6 17.40 6.47 10.58
C ARG A 6 17.42 7.92 10.08
N ARG A 7 17.20 8.90 10.95
CA ARG A 7 17.01 10.31 10.58
C ARG A 7 18.30 11.12 10.53
N LEU A 8 19.29 10.79 11.37
CA LEU A 8 20.55 11.55 11.45
C LEU A 8 21.70 10.91 10.65
N VAL A 9 21.59 9.63 10.30
CA VAL A 9 22.63 8.94 9.54
C VAL A 9 22.09 8.47 8.19
N ILE A 10 21.02 7.65 8.16
CA ILE A 10 20.55 7.05 6.92
C ILE A 10 19.96 8.10 5.97
N ALA A 11 19.15 9.04 6.46
CA ALA A 11 18.57 10.07 5.62
C ALA A 11 19.60 10.99 4.96
N PRO A 12 20.59 11.58 5.70
CA PRO A 12 21.66 12.33 5.07
C PRO A 12 22.55 11.50 4.14
N ALA A 13 22.84 10.24 4.51
CA ALA A 13 23.62 9.33 3.67
C ALA A 13 22.91 9.04 2.33
N LEU A 14 21.59 8.87 2.34
CA LEU A 14 20.80 8.66 1.13
C LEU A 14 20.89 9.88 0.20
N VAL A 15 20.73 11.09 0.73
CA VAL A 15 20.89 12.34 -0.05
C VAL A 15 22.29 12.44 -0.65
N LEU A 16 23.33 12.13 0.13
CA LEU A 16 24.70 12.15 -0.34
C LEU A 16 24.94 11.11 -1.43
N ILE A 17 24.51 9.86 -1.25
CA ILE A 17 24.62 8.79 -2.23
C ILE A 17 23.87 9.17 -3.52
N THR A 18 22.67 9.71 -3.42
CA THR A 18 21.89 10.17 -4.58
C THR A 18 22.66 11.25 -5.34
N THR A 19 23.23 12.21 -4.64
CA THR A 19 24.02 13.28 -5.25
C THR A 19 25.26 12.71 -5.99
N LEU A 20 25.99 11.77 -5.38
CA LEU A 20 27.13 11.11 -6.02
C LEU A 20 26.70 10.31 -7.25
N LEU A 21 25.57 9.60 -7.17
CA LEU A 21 25.05 8.85 -8.33
C LEU A 21 24.60 9.77 -9.46
N LEU A 22 24.04 10.95 -9.15
CA LEU A 22 23.70 11.96 -10.16
C LEU A 22 24.94 12.54 -10.83
N LEU A 23 26.00 12.84 -10.08
CA LEU A 23 27.27 13.33 -10.61
C LEU A 23 27.94 12.31 -11.53
N THR A 24 27.79 11.02 -11.23
CA THR A 24 28.33 9.91 -12.02
C THR A 24 27.32 9.36 -13.05
N LEU A 25 26.11 9.94 -13.16
CA LEU A 25 25.06 9.45 -14.05
C LEU A 25 25.49 9.27 -15.52
N PRO A 26 26.31 10.14 -16.13
CA PRO A 26 26.79 9.92 -17.50
C PRO A 26 27.54 8.56 -17.65
N VAL A 27 28.30 8.16 -16.65
CA VAL A 27 29.01 6.86 -16.67
C VAL A 27 28.01 5.70 -16.62
N TRP A 28 27.03 5.75 -15.73
CA TRP A 28 26.00 4.73 -15.61
C TRP A 28 25.12 4.63 -16.86
N LEU A 29 24.84 5.76 -17.53
CA LEU A 29 24.14 5.78 -18.82
C LEU A 29 24.95 5.06 -19.90
N ILE A 30 26.24 5.35 -20.02
CA ILE A 30 27.12 4.68 -20.99
C ILE A 30 27.18 3.17 -20.72
N VAL A 31 27.38 2.78 -19.46
CA VAL A 31 27.46 1.36 -19.06
C VAL A 31 26.15 0.63 -19.38
N THR A 32 25.00 1.18 -18.95
CA THR A 32 23.70 0.55 -19.20
C THR A 32 23.34 0.52 -20.68
N LEU A 33 23.71 1.56 -21.43
CA LEU A 33 23.53 1.60 -22.89
C LEU A 33 24.36 0.50 -23.59
N ALA A 34 25.62 0.34 -23.21
CA ALA A 34 26.51 -0.68 -23.74
C ALA A 34 26.07 -2.11 -23.38
N LEU A 35 25.51 -2.30 -22.19
CA LEU A 35 25.00 -3.60 -21.73
C LEU A 35 23.63 -3.95 -22.30
N SER A 36 22.82 -2.97 -22.69
CA SER A 36 21.45 -3.18 -23.14
C SER A 36 21.30 -4.13 -24.33
N PRO A 37 22.17 -4.15 -25.36
CA PRO A 37 22.11 -5.12 -26.44
C PRO A 37 22.45 -6.55 -26.03
N LEU A 38 23.23 -6.70 -24.94
CA LEU A 38 23.69 -8.00 -24.43
C LEU A 38 22.67 -8.65 -23.48
N LEU A 39 21.72 -7.88 -22.99
CA LEU A 39 20.73 -8.34 -22.01
C LEU A 39 19.39 -8.62 -22.70
N PRO A 40 18.68 -9.70 -22.33
CA PRO A 40 17.36 -9.98 -22.89
C PRO A 40 16.35 -8.89 -22.49
N GLY A 41 15.52 -8.49 -23.46
CA GLY A 41 14.45 -7.48 -23.26
C GLY A 41 14.82 -6.09 -23.78
N HIS A 42 13.79 -5.26 -23.99
CA HIS A 42 13.92 -3.93 -24.58
C HIS A 42 14.44 -2.91 -23.58
N TRP A 43 15.75 -2.66 -23.55
CA TRP A 43 16.39 -1.63 -22.73
C TRP A 43 16.18 -1.79 -21.22
N ARG A 44 16.11 -3.03 -20.72
CA ARG A 44 15.81 -3.33 -19.29
C ARG A 44 16.75 -2.60 -18.33
N ALA A 45 18.05 -2.65 -18.57
CA ALA A 45 19.03 -2.00 -17.69
C ALA A 45 18.81 -0.48 -17.63
N LEU A 46 18.57 0.17 -18.77
CA LEU A 46 18.32 1.59 -18.84
C LEU A 46 16.99 1.99 -18.15
N ARG A 47 15.94 1.20 -18.33
CA ARG A 47 14.65 1.41 -17.66
C ARG A 47 14.76 1.29 -16.16
N LEU A 48 15.48 0.28 -15.66
CA LEU A 48 15.74 0.12 -14.23
C LEU A 48 16.59 1.23 -13.66
N LEU A 49 17.66 1.64 -14.37
CA LEU A 49 18.47 2.79 -13.96
C LEU A 49 17.59 4.04 -13.84
N TRP A 50 16.71 4.28 -14.81
CA TRP A 50 15.81 5.43 -14.79
C TRP A 50 14.88 5.40 -13.57
N VAL A 51 14.20 4.26 -13.33
CA VAL A 51 13.28 4.12 -12.19
C VAL A 51 14.02 4.23 -10.86
N ALA A 52 15.21 3.62 -10.74
CA ALA A 52 16.03 3.70 -9.54
C ALA A 52 16.49 5.15 -9.27
N MET A 53 16.95 5.87 -10.31
CA MET A 53 17.34 7.27 -10.19
C MET A 53 16.15 8.16 -9.83
N LEU A 54 15.00 7.95 -10.47
CA LEU A 54 13.77 8.67 -10.15
C LEU A 54 13.38 8.47 -8.67
N TYR A 55 13.42 7.21 -8.20
CA TYR A 55 13.12 6.90 -6.81
C TYR A 55 14.08 7.62 -5.85
N LEU A 56 15.40 7.49 -6.06
CA LEU A 56 16.40 8.10 -5.19
C LEU A 56 16.32 9.64 -5.17
N VAL A 57 16.07 10.24 -6.34
CA VAL A 57 15.92 11.70 -6.47
C VAL A 57 14.63 12.16 -5.76
N ALA A 58 13.51 11.49 -6.01
CA ALA A 58 12.23 11.80 -5.36
C ALA A 58 12.34 11.68 -3.84
N GLU A 59 12.96 10.61 -3.35
CA GLU A 59 13.24 10.34 -1.94
C GLU A 59 14.09 11.45 -1.30
N SER A 60 15.18 11.83 -1.98
CA SER A 60 16.08 12.89 -1.50
C SER A 60 15.40 14.26 -1.48
N LEU A 61 14.66 14.61 -2.53
CA LEU A 61 13.89 15.86 -2.59
C LEU A 61 12.79 15.87 -1.52
N LEU A 62 12.10 14.75 -1.33
CA LEU A 62 11.09 14.61 -0.29
C LEU A 62 11.69 14.85 1.10
N LEU A 63 12.85 14.28 1.41
CA LEU A 63 13.55 14.50 2.68
C LEU A 63 13.94 15.97 2.88
N LEU A 64 14.43 16.65 1.83
CA LEU A 64 14.80 18.07 1.89
C LEU A 64 13.56 18.96 2.10
N VAL A 65 12.45 18.68 1.40
CA VAL A 65 11.19 19.40 1.59
C VAL A 65 10.64 19.17 3.00
N LEU A 66 10.67 17.93 3.48
CA LEU A 66 10.25 17.60 4.83
C LEU A 66 11.11 18.29 5.90
N LEU A 67 12.42 18.45 5.67
CA LEU A 67 13.28 19.25 6.53
C LEU A 67 12.88 20.73 6.49
N GLY A 68 12.62 21.28 5.31
CA GLY A 68 12.12 22.66 5.14
C GLY A 68 10.80 22.90 5.87
N LEU A 69 9.84 21.96 5.75
CA LEU A 69 8.56 22.03 6.47
C LEU A 69 8.73 21.95 7.99
N TRP A 70 9.69 21.17 8.47
CA TRP A 70 10.03 21.13 9.90
C TRP A 70 10.55 22.47 10.40
N LEU A 71 11.43 23.14 9.67
CA LEU A 71 11.90 24.49 9.98
C LEU A 71 10.74 25.49 9.93
N ALA A 72 9.95 25.49 8.85
CA ALA A 72 8.82 26.41 8.64
C ALA A 72 7.72 26.27 9.69
N SER A 73 7.55 25.07 10.26
CA SER A 73 6.59 24.82 11.33
C SER A 73 7.07 25.26 12.73
N GLY A 74 8.17 26.00 12.82
CA GLY A 74 8.78 26.40 14.09
C GLY A 74 9.49 25.22 14.78
N PHE A 75 10.40 24.57 14.04
CA PHE A 75 11.15 23.39 14.50
C PHE A 75 10.26 22.24 14.97
N GLY A 76 9.13 22.06 14.25
CA GLY A 76 8.20 20.97 14.51
C GLY A 76 7.05 21.29 15.46
N TRP A 77 7.00 22.50 16.03
CA TRP A 77 5.93 22.87 16.98
C TRP A 77 4.52 22.80 16.37
N ARG A 78 4.36 23.22 15.11
CA ARG A 78 3.06 23.27 14.41
C ARG A 78 2.86 22.14 13.37
N LEU A 79 3.75 21.15 13.31
CA LEU A 79 3.71 20.07 12.30
C LEU A 79 2.40 19.29 12.26
N ARG A 80 1.74 19.12 13.40
CA ARG A 80 0.49 18.39 13.53
C ARG A 80 -0.77 19.28 13.42
N SER A 81 -0.60 20.55 13.05
CA SER A 81 -1.77 21.38 12.76
C SER A 81 -2.44 20.92 11.46
N PRO A 82 -3.76 21.14 11.27
CA PRO A 82 -4.47 20.75 10.05
C PRO A 82 -3.80 21.28 8.77
N TYR A 83 -3.33 22.51 8.79
CA TYR A 83 -2.62 23.14 7.68
C TYR A 83 -1.36 22.36 7.26
N PHE A 84 -0.48 22.03 8.21
CA PHE A 84 0.73 21.27 7.89
C PHE A 84 0.42 19.80 7.56
N SER A 85 -0.61 19.20 8.17
CA SER A 85 -1.08 17.86 7.81
C SER A 85 -1.51 17.80 6.35
N GLY A 86 -2.33 18.75 5.90
CA GLY A 86 -2.75 18.84 4.49
C GLY A 86 -1.54 18.97 3.54
N ILE A 87 -0.56 19.83 3.85
CA ILE A 87 0.67 19.96 3.03
C ILE A 87 1.42 18.61 2.93
N HIS A 88 1.46 17.79 4.00
CA HIS A 88 2.10 16.49 3.95
C HIS A 88 1.34 15.49 3.07
N TYR A 89 0.00 15.55 3.05
CA TYR A 89 -0.82 14.75 2.12
C TYR A 89 -0.64 15.21 0.67
N ASP A 90 -0.64 16.52 0.42
CA ASP A 90 -0.35 17.08 -0.92
C ASP A 90 1.02 16.65 -1.44
N LEU A 91 2.03 16.66 -0.57
CA LEU A 91 3.38 16.22 -0.89
C LEU A 91 3.43 14.72 -1.21
N ALA A 92 2.74 13.89 -0.42
CA ALA A 92 2.61 12.47 -0.69
C ALA A 92 1.91 12.20 -2.03
N GLN A 93 0.83 12.92 -2.31
CA GLN A 93 0.11 12.86 -3.59
C GLN A 93 1.02 13.22 -4.76
N TRP A 94 1.76 14.33 -4.66
CA TRP A 94 2.65 14.78 -5.71
C TRP A 94 3.73 13.75 -6.04
N VAL A 95 4.39 13.17 -5.03
CA VAL A 95 5.41 12.14 -5.21
C VAL A 95 4.81 10.89 -5.87
N LEU A 96 3.64 10.44 -5.43
CA LEU A 96 2.98 9.28 -6.01
C LEU A 96 2.52 9.52 -7.44
N VAL A 97 1.97 10.70 -7.75
CA VAL A 97 1.59 11.09 -9.12
C VAL A 97 2.81 11.08 -10.04
N LEU A 98 3.94 11.67 -9.59
CA LEU A 98 5.18 11.65 -10.36
C LEU A 98 5.66 10.22 -10.62
N PHE A 99 5.71 9.40 -9.56
CA PHE A 99 6.15 8.00 -9.66
C PHE A 99 5.28 7.19 -10.61
N PHE A 100 3.95 7.24 -10.46
CA PHE A 100 3.04 6.48 -11.31
C PHE A 100 2.98 7.00 -12.75
N ARG A 101 3.14 8.31 -12.96
CA ARG A 101 3.29 8.85 -14.32
C ARG A 101 4.50 8.26 -15.03
N GLU A 102 5.65 8.22 -14.37
CA GLU A 102 6.88 7.67 -14.94
C GLU A 102 6.83 6.14 -15.04
N ALA A 103 6.24 5.44 -14.08
CA ALA A 103 6.04 4.00 -14.16
C ALA A 103 5.17 3.62 -15.36
N LYS A 104 4.07 4.33 -15.61
CA LYS A 104 3.23 4.13 -16.80
C LYS A 104 4.03 4.34 -18.09
N ARG A 105 4.85 5.40 -18.15
CA ARG A 105 5.65 5.75 -19.33
C ARG A 105 6.81 4.78 -19.58
N VAL A 106 7.61 4.51 -18.55
CA VAL A 106 8.88 3.77 -18.68
C VAL A 106 8.68 2.27 -18.62
N LEU A 107 7.75 1.81 -17.78
CA LEU A 107 7.49 0.38 -17.58
C LEU A 107 6.31 -0.13 -18.43
N ALA A 108 5.64 0.74 -19.19
CA ALA A 108 4.44 0.42 -19.95
C ALA A 108 3.32 -0.19 -19.07
N LEU A 109 3.21 0.27 -17.82
CA LEU A 109 2.17 -0.15 -16.88
C LEU A 109 0.87 0.60 -17.18
N ARG A 110 -0.20 -0.13 -17.40
CA ARG A 110 -1.56 0.42 -17.52
C ARG A 110 -2.30 0.19 -16.20
N ILE A 111 -3.08 1.18 -15.75
CA ILE A 111 -3.95 1.05 -14.57
C ILE A 111 -5.37 1.37 -15.01
N ARG A 112 -6.27 0.43 -14.82
CA ARG A 112 -7.68 0.52 -15.20
C ARG A 112 -8.57 0.22 -14.00
N THR A 113 -9.69 0.92 -13.90
CA THR A 113 -10.77 0.58 -12.97
C THR A 113 -11.82 -0.27 -13.68
N ASP A 114 -12.29 -1.33 -13.04
CA ASP A 114 -13.43 -2.13 -13.46
C ASP A 114 -14.69 -1.61 -12.77
N GLY A 115 -15.60 -1.05 -13.56
CA GLY A 115 -16.80 -0.37 -13.08
C GLY A 115 -16.59 1.08 -12.64
N PRO A 116 -17.64 1.75 -12.17
CA PRO A 116 -17.54 3.12 -11.69
C PRO A 116 -16.61 3.19 -10.49
N ALA A 117 -15.80 4.26 -10.45
CA ALA A 117 -15.12 4.63 -9.22
C ALA A 117 -16.19 4.89 -8.14
N PRO A 118 -15.94 4.50 -6.88
CA PRO A 118 -16.86 4.86 -5.80
C PRO A 118 -17.04 6.37 -5.83
N VAL A 119 -18.28 6.80 -5.84
CA VAL A 119 -18.60 8.22 -5.69
C VAL A 119 -18.13 8.56 -4.29
N ALA A 120 -17.06 9.34 -4.18
CA ALA A 120 -16.63 9.84 -2.90
C ALA A 120 -17.81 10.62 -2.31
N HIS A 121 -18.51 10.02 -1.33
CA HIS A 121 -19.47 10.80 -0.55
C HIS A 121 -18.64 11.82 0.24
N PRO A 122 -18.67 13.11 -0.13
CA PRO A 122 -17.75 14.09 0.45
C PRO A 122 -17.98 14.31 1.94
N ASP A 123 -19.11 13.81 2.46
CA ASP A 123 -19.58 14.11 3.81
C ASP A 123 -19.37 12.95 4.82
N ARG A 124 -18.74 11.85 4.43
CA ARG A 124 -18.54 10.69 5.30
C ARG A 124 -17.14 10.12 5.20
N PRO A 125 -16.54 9.72 6.33
CA PRO A 125 -15.31 8.94 6.31
C PRO A 125 -15.53 7.55 5.68
N ILE A 126 -14.47 6.96 5.18
CA ILE A 126 -14.51 5.61 4.63
C ILE A 126 -13.52 4.68 5.31
N LEU A 127 -13.91 3.43 5.47
CA LEU A 127 -13.07 2.33 5.93
C LEU A 127 -12.74 1.44 4.71
N VAL A 128 -11.50 1.50 4.26
CA VAL A 128 -11.04 0.82 3.04
C VAL A 128 -10.43 -0.53 3.39
N CYS A 129 -11.06 -1.60 2.95
CA CYS A 129 -10.58 -2.97 3.08
C CYS A 129 -10.03 -3.44 1.73
N CYS A 130 -8.71 -3.53 1.61
CA CYS A 130 -8.06 -3.90 0.36
C CYS A 130 -7.43 -5.29 0.44
N ARG A 131 -7.50 -6.03 -0.66
CA ARG A 131 -6.71 -7.22 -0.91
C ARG A 131 -5.22 -6.89 -0.88
N HIS A 132 -4.37 -7.87 -0.49
CA HIS A 132 -2.93 -7.68 -0.41
C HIS A 132 -2.17 -8.75 -1.20
N ALA A 133 -1.87 -8.49 -2.48
CA ALA A 133 -1.12 -9.38 -3.34
C ALA A 133 0.40 -9.15 -3.29
N GLY A 134 0.84 -7.89 -3.30
CA GLY A 134 2.25 -7.57 -3.39
C GLY A 134 2.65 -6.23 -2.75
N PRO A 135 3.94 -5.90 -2.75
CA PRO A 135 4.44 -4.66 -2.16
C PRO A 135 3.97 -3.38 -2.88
N GLY A 136 3.60 -3.48 -4.16
CA GLY A 136 3.10 -2.34 -4.95
C GLY A 136 1.67 -1.93 -4.65
N ASP A 137 0.88 -2.80 -4.01
CA ASP A 137 -0.55 -2.60 -3.79
C ASP A 137 -0.84 -1.39 -2.93
N SER A 138 -0.10 -1.25 -1.84
CA SER A 138 -0.25 -0.14 -0.91
C SER A 138 0.00 1.21 -1.60
N PHE A 139 1.04 1.30 -2.43
CA PHE A 139 1.35 2.51 -3.17
C PHE A 139 0.27 2.85 -4.21
N THR A 140 -0.24 1.83 -4.92
CA THR A 140 -1.31 2.02 -5.90
C THR A 140 -2.61 2.46 -5.22
N LEU A 141 -2.94 1.85 -4.08
CA LEU A 141 -4.10 2.24 -3.29
C LEU A 141 -3.97 3.66 -2.76
N MET A 142 -2.80 4.05 -2.22
CA MET A 142 -2.55 5.43 -1.76
C MET A 142 -2.64 6.43 -2.91
N TYR A 143 -2.07 6.09 -4.07
CA TYR A 143 -2.21 6.91 -5.27
C TYR A 143 -3.68 7.11 -5.66
N ALA A 144 -4.48 6.06 -5.66
CA ALA A 144 -5.90 6.14 -5.98
C ALA A 144 -6.67 7.00 -4.96
N LEU A 145 -6.47 6.78 -3.66
CA LEU A 145 -7.14 7.53 -2.60
C LEU A 145 -6.79 9.02 -2.64
N LEU A 146 -5.51 9.34 -2.71
CA LEU A 146 -5.06 10.73 -2.72
C LEU A 146 -5.39 11.45 -4.04
N HIS A 147 -5.16 10.80 -5.20
CA HIS A 147 -5.22 11.48 -6.48
C HIS A 147 -6.57 11.37 -7.19
N TRP A 148 -7.24 10.20 -7.12
CA TRP A 148 -8.52 10.02 -7.81
C TRP A 148 -9.71 10.43 -6.92
N TYR A 149 -9.61 10.14 -5.62
CA TYR A 149 -10.74 10.31 -4.69
C TYR A 149 -10.58 11.50 -3.74
N GLY A 150 -9.41 12.15 -3.72
CA GLY A 150 -9.16 13.31 -2.86
C GLY A 150 -9.29 12.99 -1.37
N ARG A 151 -8.98 11.75 -0.97
CA ARG A 151 -9.07 11.28 0.42
C ARG A 151 -7.74 11.33 1.12
N GLU A 152 -7.75 11.57 2.42
CA GLU A 152 -6.59 11.54 3.30
C GLU A 152 -6.44 10.15 3.95
N PRO A 153 -5.52 9.29 3.46
CA PRO A 153 -5.39 7.94 3.98
C PRO A 153 -4.77 7.90 5.37
N ARG A 154 -5.44 7.25 6.32
CA ARG A 154 -4.87 6.82 7.60
C ARG A 154 -4.47 5.36 7.50
N VAL A 155 -3.16 5.07 7.62
CA VAL A 155 -2.63 3.76 7.25
C VAL A 155 -1.94 3.05 8.40
N VAL A 156 -2.10 1.72 8.42
CA VAL A 156 -1.37 0.81 9.30
C VAL A 156 -0.28 0.13 8.49
N LEU A 157 0.98 0.31 8.89
CA LEU A 157 2.15 -0.17 8.17
C LEU A 157 3.01 -1.10 9.02
N LYS A 158 3.80 -1.94 8.35
CA LYS A 158 4.84 -2.72 9.02
C LYS A 158 6.00 -1.81 9.45
N ASP A 159 6.54 -2.07 10.63
CA ASP A 159 7.69 -1.35 11.20
C ASP A 159 8.94 -1.41 10.30
N THR A 160 9.07 -2.46 9.48
CA THR A 160 10.15 -2.58 8.50
C THR A 160 10.14 -1.46 7.45
N LEU A 161 8.99 -0.88 7.12
CA LEU A 161 8.90 0.24 6.19
C LEU A 161 9.48 1.55 6.76
N ALA A 162 9.63 1.65 8.07
CA ALA A 162 10.29 2.78 8.70
C ALA A 162 11.82 2.83 8.46
N TRP A 163 12.41 1.82 7.80
CA TRP A 163 13.80 1.88 7.36
C TRP A 163 13.98 2.71 6.09
N ASP A 164 12.92 2.95 5.34
CA ASP A 164 12.88 3.97 4.30
C ASP A 164 12.78 5.35 4.96
N PRO A 165 13.77 6.26 4.79
CA PRO A 165 13.84 7.50 5.56
C PRO A 165 12.70 8.47 5.27
N ALA A 166 12.25 8.61 4.02
CA ALA A 166 11.18 9.53 3.71
C ALA A 166 9.83 8.98 4.15
N ILE A 167 9.58 7.68 4.00
CA ILE A 167 8.41 7.00 4.57
C ILE A 167 8.38 7.19 6.10
N ASP A 168 9.52 6.97 6.79
CA ASP A 168 9.59 7.19 8.25
C ASP A 168 9.26 8.62 8.63
N VAL A 169 9.84 9.61 7.95
CA VAL A 169 9.62 11.02 8.31
C VAL A 169 8.22 11.47 7.95
N LEU A 170 7.73 11.17 6.75
CA LEU A 170 6.42 11.60 6.25
C LEU A 170 5.29 10.99 7.10
N LEU A 171 5.28 9.66 7.22
CA LEU A 171 4.18 8.96 7.89
C LEU A 171 4.13 9.16 9.40
N ASN A 172 5.25 9.53 10.06
CA ASN A 172 5.20 9.96 11.45
C ASN A 172 4.63 11.37 11.65
N ARG A 173 4.33 12.10 10.57
CA ARG A 173 3.76 13.46 10.62
C ARG A 173 2.28 13.53 10.27
N ILE A 174 1.76 12.49 9.64
CA ILE A 174 0.34 12.32 9.33
C ILE A 174 -0.23 11.15 10.16
N PRO A 175 -1.56 11.02 10.29
CA PRO A 175 -2.18 9.91 11.01
C PRO A 175 -1.80 8.56 10.41
N SER A 176 -0.86 7.86 11.05
CA SER A 176 -0.43 6.52 10.68
C SER A 176 0.05 5.71 11.88
N ALA A 177 0.09 4.39 11.77
CA ALA A 177 0.59 3.53 12.83
C ALA A 177 1.56 2.47 12.27
N PHE A 178 2.76 2.42 12.82
CA PHE A 178 3.70 1.33 12.57
C PHE A 178 3.46 0.18 13.53
N ILE A 179 3.30 -1.02 12.98
CA ILE A 179 3.08 -2.25 13.74
C ILE A 179 4.22 -3.23 13.53
N SER A 180 4.61 -3.92 14.61
CA SER A 180 5.61 -4.97 14.52
C SER A 180 5.09 -6.17 13.75
N THR A 181 5.95 -6.77 12.93
CA THR A 181 5.69 -8.02 12.20
C THR A 181 5.52 -9.22 13.13
N ASN A 182 6.01 -9.12 14.38
CA ASN A 182 5.81 -10.08 15.45
C ASN A 182 5.12 -9.39 16.64
N PRO A 183 3.83 -9.05 16.55
CA PRO A 183 3.11 -8.55 17.71
C PRO A 183 3.09 -9.67 18.76
N GLY A 184 3.58 -9.38 19.95
CA GLY A 184 3.36 -10.21 21.11
C GLY A 184 1.84 -10.48 21.31
N PRO A 185 1.41 -11.37 22.21
CA PRO A 185 0.04 -11.81 22.29
C PRO A 185 -0.96 -10.65 22.46
N GLY A 186 -1.66 -10.34 21.43
CA GLY A 186 -3.05 -9.96 21.20
C GLY A 186 -3.47 -8.52 21.36
N LYS A 187 -3.35 -7.87 22.46
CA LYS A 187 -4.17 -6.68 22.78
C LYS A 187 -3.70 -5.32 22.21
N ASP A 188 -2.45 -5.19 21.82
CA ASP A 188 -1.90 -3.91 21.39
C ASP A 188 -2.24 -3.56 19.92
N PHE A 189 -2.51 -4.55 19.09
CA PHE A 189 -2.79 -4.37 17.66
C PHE A 189 -4.20 -3.78 17.44
N GLU A 190 -5.23 -4.39 18.00
CA GLU A 190 -6.62 -3.94 17.84
C GLU A 190 -6.82 -2.55 18.46
N SER A 191 -6.20 -2.27 19.61
CA SER A 191 -6.27 -0.95 20.24
C SER A 191 -5.55 0.15 19.45
N LYS A 192 -4.45 -0.17 18.76
CA LYS A 192 -3.79 0.77 17.85
C LYS A 192 -4.65 1.07 16.63
N ILE A 193 -5.28 0.03 16.06
CA ILE A 193 -6.23 0.19 14.96
C ILE A 193 -7.40 1.06 15.39
N ALA A 194 -8.06 0.74 16.50
CA ALA A 194 -9.19 1.50 17.01
C ALA A 194 -8.83 2.97 17.23
N ARG A 195 -7.66 3.26 17.80
CA ARG A 195 -7.19 4.64 17.98
C ARG A 195 -6.95 5.36 16.67
N LEU A 196 -6.42 4.69 15.66
CA LEU A 196 -6.16 5.31 14.35
C LEU A 196 -7.45 5.49 13.54
N ALA A 197 -8.43 4.61 13.76
CA ALA A 197 -9.75 4.67 13.13
C ALA A 197 -10.76 5.55 13.91
N SER A 198 -10.39 6.07 15.10
CA SER A 198 -11.22 7.04 15.82
C SER A 198 -11.05 8.43 15.20
N ASP A 199 -12.06 9.28 15.43
CA ASP A 199 -12.04 10.69 15.02
C ASP A 199 -11.75 10.90 13.51
N LEU A 200 -12.30 10.03 12.67
CA LEU A 200 -12.26 10.21 11.22
C LEU A 200 -13.16 11.37 10.81
N ASP A 201 -12.64 12.26 9.99
CA ASP A 201 -13.44 13.30 9.34
C ASP A 201 -13.88 12.88 7.93
N ALA A 202 -14.65 13.74 7.28
CA ALA A 202 -15.26 13.47 5.98
C ALA A 202 -14.21 13.19 4.87
N ASN A 203 -12.98 13.66 5.02
CA ASN A 203 -11.91 13.46 4.03
C ASN A 203 -11.10 12.20 4.31
N ASP A 204 -11.22 11.64 5.52
CA ASP A 204 -10.41 10.51 5.93
C ASP A 204 -10.79 9.19 5.23
N ALA A 205 -9.76 8.42 4.90
CA ALA A 205 -9.87 7.03 4.47
C ALA A 205 -9.02 6.15 5.38
N PHE A 206 -9.62 5.44 6.33
CA PHE A 206 -8.89 4.46 7.12
C PHE A 206 -8.62 3.19 6.30
N VAL A 207 -7.34 2.83 6.13
CA VAL A 207 -6.93 1.72 5.26
C VAL A 207 -6.46 0.53 6.06
N ILE A 208 -7.06 -0.62 5.79
CA ILE A 208 -6.67 -1.91 6.36
C ILE A 208 -6.57 -2.99 5.29
N PHE A 209 -5.63 -3.91 5.48
CA PHE A 209 -5.50 -5.14 4.71
C PHE A 209 -5.89 -6.33 5.61
N PRO A 210 -7.14 -6.79 5.56
CA PRO A 210 -7.64 -7.84 6.47
C PRO A 210 -6.86 -9.16 6.39
N GLU A 211 -6.19 -9.43 5.29
CA GLU A 211 -5.32 -10.61 5.12
C GLU A 211 -4.10 -10.62 6.07
N GLY A 212 -3.67 -9.43 6.51
CA GLY A 212 -2.52 -9.27 7.40
C GLY A 212 -1.16 -9.58 6.75
N GLY A 213 -1.10 -9.65 5.43
CA GLY A 213 0.13 -9.83 4.65
C GLY A 213 -0.12 -10.23 3.20
N ASN A 214 0.89 -10.10 2.35
CA ASN A 214 0.81 -10.41 0.93
C ASN A 214 0.42 -11.87 0.69
N PHE A 215 -0.35 -12.12 -0.34
CA PHE A 215 -0.71 -13.47 -0.77
C PHE A 215 0.53 -14.27 -1.18
N THR A 216 0.64 -15.48 -0.67
CA THR A 216 1.51 -16.55 -1.16
C THR A 216 0.88 -17.89 -0.81
N ALA A 217 1.12 -18.94 -1.63
CA ALA A 217 0.58 -20.28 -1.38
C ALA A 217 0.92 -20.78 0.04
N ALA A 218 2.17 -20.63 0.46
CA ALA A 218 2.61 -21.05 1.80
C ALA A 218 1.95 -20.24 2.94
N ARG A 219 1.56 -18.99 2.72
CA ARG A 219 0.80 -18.21 3.71
C ARG A 219 -0.65 -18.61 3.74
N ARG A 220 -1.24 -18.94 2.59
CA ARG A 220 -2.60 -19.46 2.47
C ARG A 220 -2.72 -20.76 3.27
N GLU A 221 -1.85 -21.74 3.04
CA GLU A 221 -1.83 -22.99 3.80
C GLU A 221 -1.72 -22.78 5.32
N ARG A 222 -0.81 -21.88 5.74
CA ARG A 222 -0.65 -21.52 7.16
C ARG A 222 -1.89 -20.84 7.74
N ALA A 223 -2.59 -20.02 6.97
CA ALA A 223 -3.82 -19.38 7.42
C ALA A 223 -4.93 -20.39 7.62
N ILE A 224 -5.10 -21.35 6.71
CA ILE A 224 -6.06 -22.47 6.80
C ILE A 224 -5.74 -23.34 8.01
N ALA A 225 -4.48 -23.78 8.15
CA ALA A 225 -4.04 -24.60 9.29
C ALA A 225 -4.28 -23.87 10.63
N ARG A 226 -4.09 -22.55 10.69
CA ARG A 226 -4.40 -21.76 11.88
C ARG A 226 -5.88 -21.75 12.20
N LEU A 227 -6.77 -21.59 11.22
CA LEU A 227 -8.22 -21.63 11.42
C LEU A 227 -8.65 -22.99 11.97
N ARG A 228 -8.14 -24.08 11.42
CA ARG A 228 -8.40 -25.44 11.94
C ARG A 228 -7.92 -25.62 13.38
N LYS A 229 -6.69 -25.14 13.69
CA LYS A 229 -6.14 -25.19 15.06
C LYS A 229 -6.99 -24.42 16.08
N LEU A 230 -7.67 -23.36 15.64
CA LEU A 230 -8.59 -22.56 16.47
C LEU A 230 -9.99 -23.15 16.57
N GLY A 231 -10.26 -24.32 15.97
CA GLY A 231 -11.59 -24.93 15.95
C GLY A 231 -12.58 -24.29 15.01
N LEU A 232 -12.13 -23.38 14.11
CA LEU A 232 -12.95 -22.65 13.17
C LEU A 232 -13.05 -23.41 11.83
N ALA A 233 -13.57 -24.65 11.89
CA ALA A 233 -13.61 -25.57 10.76
C ALA A 233 -14.33 -24.97 9.55
N ARG A 234 -15.53 -24.40 9.74
CA ARG A 234 -16.31 -23.76 8.67
C ARG A 234 -15.53 -22.64 7.96
N MET A 235 -14.82 -21.80 8.71
CA MET A 235 -13.99 -20.74 8.13
C MET A 235 -12.76 -21.30 7.39
N ALA A 236 -12.20 -22.42 7.88
CA ALA A 236 -11.11 -23.10 7.20
C ALA A 236 -11.57 -23.69 5.86
N ASP A 237 -12.75 -24.31 5.81
CA ASP A 237 -13.33 -24.88 4.58
C ASP A 237 -13.61 -23.78 3.54
N ARG A 238 -14.14 -22.63 3.97
CA ARG A 238 -14.28 -21.44 3.12
C ARG A 238 -12.94 -20.95 2.59
N ALA A 239 -11.92 -20.84 3.45
CA ALA A 239 -10.58 -20.42 3.08
C ALA A 239 -9.90 -21.38 2.08
N GLU A 240 -10.25 -22.66 2.10
CA GLU A 240 -9.75 -23.64 1.12
C GLU A 240 -10.32 -23.42 -0.29
N GLN A 241 -11.48 -22.81 -0.41
CA GLN A 241 -12.08 -22.49 -1.70
C GLN A 241 -11.53 -21.19 -2.31
N MET A 242 -11.04 -20.27 -1.48
CA MET A 242 -10.40 -19.03 -1.93
C MET A 242 -8.97 -19.31 -2.40
N THR A 243 -8.68 -19.07 -3.68
CA THR A 243 -7.39 -19.43 -4.31
C THR A 243 -6.48 -18.23 -4.57
N ASN A 244 -7.03 -17.01 -4.58
CA ASN A 244 -6.31 -15.78 -4.94
C ASN A 244 -6.12 -14.82 -3.75
N VAL A 245 -6.75 -15.10 -2.61
CA VAL A 245 -6.66 -14.28 -1.39
C VAL A 245 -6.33 -15.12 -0.16
N LEU A 246 -5.84 -14.47 0.90
CA LEU A 246 -5.74 -15.12 2.21
C LEU A 246 -7.07 -14.98 2.97
N ALA A 247 -7.38 -15.93 3.83
CA ALA A 247 -8.50 -15.81 4.76
C ALA A 247 -8.41 -14.49 5.56
N PRO A 248 -9.46 -13.68 5.60
CA PRO A 248 -9.43 -12.41 6.32
C PRO A 248 -9.33 -12.63 7.83
N ARG A 249 -8.60 -11.74 8.50
CA ARG A 249 -8.48 -11.68 9.96
C ARG A 249 -9.42 -10.61 10.49
N PRO A 250 -10.54 -10.98 11.12
CA PRO A 250 -11.60 -10.02 11.43
C PRO A 250 -11.24 -9.03 12.54
N GLY A 251 -10.29 -9.34 13.43
CA GLY A 251 -10.02 -8.52 14.62
C GLY A 251 -9.73 -7.05 14.30
N GLY A 252 -8.83 -6.78 13.36
CA GLY A 252 -8.52 -5.41 12.96
C GLY A 252 -9.67 -4.69 12.27
N PHE A 253 -10.41 -5.39 11.41
CA PHE A 253 -11.59 -4.85 10.74
C PHE A 253 -12.69 -4.49 11.75
N LEU A 254 -13.00 -5.39 12.68
CA LEU A 254 -14.01 -5.14 13.72
C LEU A 254 -13.62 -3.96 14.63
N ALA A 255 -12.34 -3.91 15.04
CA ALA A 255 -11.85 -2.81 15.86
C ALA A 255 -11.95 -1.46 15.16
N ALA A 256 -11.67 -1.40 13.85
CA ALA A 256 -11.82 -0.18 13.05
C ALA A 256 -13.30 0.20 12.89
N LEU A 257 -14.15 -0.77 12.58
CA LEU A 257 -15.57 -0.56 12.36
C LEU A 257 -16.29 -0.09 13.63
N ASP A 258 -15.90 -0.60 14.80
CA ASP A 258 -16.44 -0.17 16.09
C ASP A 258 -15.96 1.24 16.48
N ALA A 259 -14.73 1.62 16.08
CA ALA A 259 -14.16 2.93 16.35
C ALA A 259 -14.66 4.02 15.40
N ALA A 260 -15.14 3.66 14.21
CA ALA A 260 -15.65 4.57 13.19
C ALA A 260 -17.10 4.23 12.81
N PRO A 261 -18.09 4.49 13.70
CA PRO A 261 -19.47 4.05 13.49
C PRO A 261 -20.18 4.73 12.32
N GLU A 262 -19.70 5.89 11.88
CA GLU A 262 -20.27 6.64 10.76
C GLU A 262 -19.61 6.32 9.40
N ALA A 263 -18.53 5.54 9.40
CA ALA A 263 -17.78 5.25 8.18
C ALA A 263 -18.51 4.22 7.31
N ASP A 264 -18.60 4.51 6.01
CA ASP A 264 -18.99 3.54 5.01
C ASP A 264 -17.80 2.61 4.73
N VAL A 265 -18.05 1.39 4.26
CA VAL A 265 -16.97 0.43 3.95
C VAL A 265 -16.75 0.36 2.45
N VAL A 266 -15.50 0.50 2.05
CA VAL A 266 -15.08 0.34 0.66
C VAL A 266 -14.21 -0.91 0.57
N LEU A 267 -14.63 -1.88 -0.22
CA LEU A 267 -13.84 -3.08 -0.50
C LEU A 267 -13.12 -2.91 -1.82
N VAL A 268 -11.83 -3.27 -1.85
CA VAL A 268 -10.97 -3.08 -3.02
C VAL A 268 -10.32 -4.39 -3.40
N ALA A 269 -10.57 -4.82 -4.63
CA ALA A 269 -9.82 -5.88 -5.28
C ALA A 269 -8.93 -5.30 -6.38
N HIS A 270 -7.85 -6.00 -6.68
CA HIS A 270 -7.00 -5.69 -7.82
C HIS A 270 -6.32 -6.98 -8.30
N THR A 271 -5.93 -7.00 -9.57
CA THR A 271 -5.19 -8.11 -10.19
C THR A 271 -4.36 -7.61 -11.36
N GLY A 272 -3.42 -8.41 -11.84
CA GLY A 272 -2.56 -8.09 -12.98
C GLY A 272 -1.06 -8.05 -12.66
N LEU A 273 -0.70 -7.83 -11.38
CA LEU A 273 0.69 -7.80 -10.92
C LEU A 273 0.95 -8.83 -9.80
N ASP A 274 0.10 -9.83 -9.67
CA ASP A 274 0.05 -10.76 -8.55
C ASP A 274 1.32 -11.58 -8.34
N HIS A 275 2.08 -11.82 -9.39
CA HIS A 275 3.33 -12.60 -9.37
C HIS A 275 4.58 -11.76 -9.14
N MET A 276 4.49 -10.44 -9.13
CA MET A 276 5.63 -9.54 -8.95
C MET A 276 5.89 -9.25 -7.48
N LEU A 277 6.53 -10.19 -6.80
CA LEU A 277 6.82 -10.12 -5.37
C LEU A 277 8.24 -9.64 -5.06
N THR A 278 9.17 -9.78 -6.01
CA THR A 278 10.59 -9.49 -5.84
C THR A 278 11.13 -8.59 -6.94
N VAL A 279 12.30 -7.97 -6.70
CA VAL A 279 13.00 -7.18 -7.73
C VAL A 279 13.38 -8.06 -8.95
N THR A 280 13.64 -9.35 -8.73
CA THR A 280 13.90 -10.29 -9.81
C THR A 280 12.69 -10.50 -10.70
N ASP A 281 11.49 -10.56 -10.12
CA ASP A 281 10.24 -10.68 -10.88
C ASP A 281 10.02 -9.41 -11.71
N VAL A 282 10.21 -8.22 -11.12
CA VAL A 282 10.16 -6.96 -11.85
C VAL A 282 11.17 -6.94 -13.00
N TRP A 283 12.42 -7.39 -12.76
CA TRP A 283 13.43 -7.48 -13.81
C TRP A 283 13.00 -8.37 -14.98
N ARG A 284 12.44 -9.56 -14.70
CA ARG A 284 12.01 -10.52 -15.72
C ARG A 284 10.87 -9.98 -16.58
N GLU A 285 9.97 -9.24 -15.97
CA GLU A 285 8.75 -8.72 -16.61
C GLU A 285 8.96 -7.41 -17.39
N LEU A 286 10.15 -6.81 -17.34
CA LEU A 286 10.41 -5.54 -18.04
C LEU A 286 10.66 -5.73 -19.55
N PRO A 287 10.08 -4.87 -20.42
CA PRO A 287 9.04 -3.89 -20.11
C PRO A 287 7.76 -4.61 -19.67
N MET A 288 7.07 -4.11 -18.66
CA MET A 288 5.94 -4.84 -18.08
C MET A 288 4.85 -5.14 -19.09
N ASP A 289 4.46 -4.15 -19.90
CA ASP A 289 3.28 -4.22 -20.78
C ASP A 289 2.08 -4.91 -20.11
N LYS A 290 1.93 -4.62 -18.82
CA LYS A 290 0.93 -5.22 -17.93
C LYS A 290 -0.19 -4.23 -17.66
N GLU A 291 -1.35 -4.77 -17.35
CA GLU A 291 -2.49 -4.01 -16.89
C GLU A 291 -2.81 -4.38 -15.44
N LEU A 292 -2.81 -3.37 -14.58
CA LEU A 292 -3.35 -3.48 -13.22
C LEU A 292 -4.82 -3.10 -13.28
N ILE A 293 -5.70 -4.03 -12.95
CA ILE A 293 -7.15 -3.81 -12.91
C ILE A 293 -7.55 -3.68 -11.45
N MET A 294 -8.33 -2.65 -11.13
CA MET A 294 -8.86 -2.41 -9.78
C MET A 294 -10.38 -2.36 -9.81
N ARG A 295 -11.01 -2.98 -8.83
CA ARG A 295 -12.45 -2.93 -8.60
C ARG A 295 -12.75 -2.43 -7.21
N TRP A 296 -13.76 -1.57 -7.09
CA TRP A 296 -14.21 -0.95 -5.86
C TRP A 296 -15.67 -1.29 -5.62
N TRP A 297 -16.02 -1.62 -4.38
CA TRP A 297 -17.40 -1.79 -3.92
C TRP A 297 -17.59 -0.94 -2.69
N GLU A 298 -18.52 -0.03 -2.75
CA GLU A 298 -18.93 0.79 -1.63
C GLU A 298 -20.15 0.16 -0.95
N VAL A 299 -20.08 0.01 0.35
CA VAL A 299 -21.16 -0.55 1.17
C VAL A 299 -21.50 0.48 2.24
N PRO A 300 -22.68 1.07 2.18
CA PRO A 300 -23.17 2.02 3.20
C PRO A 300 -23.14 1.38 4.59
N ARG A 301 -22.85 2.17 5.60
CA ARG A 301 -22.80 1.71 7.00
C ARG A 301 -24.09 1.00 7.43
N SER A 302 -25.23 1.43 6.92
CA SER A 302 -26.55 0.84 7.21
C SER A 302 -26.72 -0.60 6.70
N GLU A 303 -25.93 -1.03 5.72
CA GLU A 303 -26.00 -2.38 5.15
C GLU A 303 -25.06 -3.37 5.86
N ILE A 304 -24.22 -2.89 6.78
CA ILE A 304 -23.27 -3.73 7.52
C ILE A 304 -23.99 -4.33 8.74
N PRO A 305 -23.90 -5.64 8.97
CA PRO A 305 -24.55 -6.29 10.11
C PRO A 305 -24.17 -5.68 11.46
N ALA A 306 -25.08 -5.73 12.43
CA ALA A 306 -24.86 -5.19 13.76
C ALA A 306 -24.08 -6.17 14.66
N GLY A 307 -24.35 -7.47 14.53
CA GLY A 307 -23.75 -8.53 15.36
C GLY A 307 -22.30 -8.82 14.98
N ARG A 308 -21.48 -9.14 15.98
CA ARG A 308 -20.05 -9.45 15.78
C ARG A 308 -19.84 -10.64 14.85
N ASP A 309 -20.54 -11.74 15.09
CA ASP A 309 -20.38 -12.99 14.30
C ASP A 309 -20.92 -12.77 12.88
N GLU A 310 -22.02 -12.05 12.73
CA GLU A 310 -22.58 -11.67 11.44
C GLU A 310 -21.61 -10.81 10.62
N ARG A 311 -20.87 -9.89 11.26
CA ARG A 311 -19.82 -9.09 10.60
C ARG A 311 -18.64 -9.94 10.16
N ILE A 312 -18.31 -10.99 10.91
CA ILE A 312 -17.25 -11.94 10.51
C ILE A 312 -17.68 -12.72 9.26
N GLU A 313 -18.90 -13.25 9.24
CA GLU A 313 -19.46 -13.94 8.07
C GLU A 313 -19.53 -12.98 6.87
N TRP A 314 -20.04 -11.77 7.05
CA TRP A 314 -20.10 -10.73 6.04
C TRP A 314 -18.71 -10.41 5.43
N LEU A 315 -17.67 -10.34 6.25
CA LEU A 315 -16.32 -10.12 5.77
C LEU A 315 -15.82 -11.29 4.93
N PHE A 316 -16.12 -12.53 5.30
CA PHE A 316 -15.78 -13.71 4.53
C PHE A 316 -16.55 -13.77 3.21
N ASP A 317 -17.84 -13.42 3.19
CA ASP A 317 -18.65 -13.35 1.97
C ASP A 317 -18.06 -12.37 0.97
N TRP A 318 -17.57 -11.22 1.44
CA TRP A 318 -16.88 -10.27 0.59
C TRP A 318 -15.52 -10.80 0.08
N TRP A 319 -14.79 -11.52 0.91
CA TRP A 319 -13.50 -12.10 0.48
C TRP A 319 -13.70 -13.18 -0.58
N GLU A 320 -14.72 -13.99 -0.49
CA GLU A 320 -15.11 -14.95 -1.52
C GLU A 320 -15.50 -14.23 -2.84
N LYS A 321 -16.25 -13.15 -2.73
CA LYS A 321 -16.61 -12.31 -3.89
C LYS A 321 -15.38 -11.66 -4.54
N ILE A 322 -14.43 -11.20 -3.75
CA ILE A 322 -13.15 -10.66 -4.23
C ILE A 322 -12.34 -11.76 -4.92
N ASP A 323 -12.26 -12.96 -4.32
CA ASP A 323 -11.54 -14.10 -4.88
C ASP A 323 -12.11 -14.50 -6.24
N ALA A 324 -13.44 -14.63 -6.36
CA ALA A 324 -14.12 -14.93 -7.59
C ALA A 324 -13.89 -13.85 -8.67
N TRP A 325 -13.98 -12.57 -8.30
CA TRP A 325 -13.71 -11.47 -9.22
C TRP A 325 -12.26 -11.52 -9.75
N ILE A 326 -11.29 -11.85 -8.89
CA ILE A 326 -9.89 -12.01 -9.32
C ILE A 326 -9.76 -13.17 -10.31
N ASP A 327 -10.43 -14.28 -10.06
CA ASP A 327 -10.42 -15.45 -10.95
C ASP A 327 -10.92 -15.10 -12.35
N ASP A 328 -11.97 -14.30 -12.43
CA ASP A 328 -12.57 -13.84 -13.69
C ASP A 328 -11.73 -12.80 -14.44
N ASN A 329 -10.90 -12.03 -13.74
CA ASN A 329 -10.20 -10.86 -14.29
C ASN A 329 -8.66 -11.00 -14.33
N LYS A 330 -8.08 -12.02 -13.69
CA LYS A 330 -6.63 -12.23 -13.73
C LYS A 330 -6.16 -12.55 -15.14
N PRO A 331 -5.03 -12.00 -15.59
CA PRO A 331 -4.49 -12.31 -16.90
C PRO A 331 -4.21 -13.80 -17.06
N THR A 332 -4.62 -14.37 -18.19
CA THR A 332 -4.41 -15.79 -18.53
C THR A 332 -2.94 -16.12 -18.80
N ASP A 333 -2.11 -15.12 -19.07
CA ASP A 333 -0.69 -15.26 -19.44
C ASP A 333 0.30 -15.25 -18.26
N LEU A 334 -0.18 -15.31 -17.02
CA LEU A 334 0.67 -15.35 -15.81
C LEU A 334 1.58 -16.60 -15.72
N HIS A 335 1.41 -17.56 -16.64
CA HIS A 335 2.17 -18.83 -16.65
C HIS A 335 3.15 -18.98 -17.82
N ARG A 336 3.37 -17.94 -18.62
CA ARG A 336 4.32 -17.99 -19.75
C ARG A 336 5.53 -17.08 -19.51
N SER A 337 6.44 -17.52 -18.67
CA SER A 337 7.87 -17.15 -18.77
C SER A 337 8.73 -18.12 -17.96
#